data_d35e33e3d06c3f48d0167d0bb2c1132e
#
_entry.id   d35e33e3d06c3f48d0167d0bb2c1132e
#
_cell.length_a   1.000
_cell.length_b   1.000
_cell.length_c   1.000
_cell.angle_alpha   90.00
_cell.angle_beta   90.00
_cell.angle_gamma   90.00
#
_symmetry.space_group_name_H-M   'P 1'
#
loop_
_entity.id
_entity.type
_entity.pdbx_description
1 polymer ?
#
loop_
_entity_poly.entity_id
_entity_poly.type
_entity_poly.pdbx_seq_one_letter_code
_entity_poly.pdbx_strand_id
1 'polypeptide(L)'
;TQSVGDDNKVYADHSLGYGAHNKVGAQRVIGTPEKDVVVDKNTSKASVFGLNNVVLGKEVLALGNNNNVNGENSTAIGTQSTADGINTLAIGTGAKAQVTNPAAANSNKPANLIAIGTSAKSEAAETVAIGESAKASKQNANAFGSKAKAEGESSLAVGTGSVASGDSAVAIGNDSTVTGDSAVAIGASATSTGKWSTALGDSANAEGKSSVALSKDSYAKDDNSVALGSGTVTRSATQENTATVNGITYSGFAGNTPVAVVSVGSDKTETYTPPDHSTPGRTVTITPHTRQIINVGAGEISATSTDAINGSQLYMVADQVGKNKTRIDNIRQRTSDVKVKAGDNIDVKEVYDDANQVKTYTVSTTKDIKANSYTINNSNIKIDQNGINAGNKKVINVASGENDNDAVNVSQLNQVKHDVANNTKNIATNTQNIANNTKAINTLNKKVNDVDRKSRAGIAGVAAIASAPSARKDGKSMVSTGVAHHRGESAIAIKASRNSDNGHWSTNVNGAADTRGQFTVGAGVGYEW
;
A
#
# COMPACT_ATOMS: atom_id res chain seq x y z
N THR A 1 26.07 -43.35 -33.88
CA THR A 1 26.65 -43.31 -32.53
C THR A 1 28.15 -43.19 -32.63
N GLN A 2 28.75 -42.39 -31.75
CA GLN A 2 30.18 -42.27 -31.57
C GLN A 2 30.51 -42.48 -30.10
N SER A 3 31.55 -43.24 -29.80
CA SER A 3 32.07 -43.46 -28.46
C SER A 3 33.57 -43.23 -28.45
N VAL A 4 34.05 -42.33 -27.64
CA VAL A 4 35.46 -41.97 -27.54
C VAL A 4 35.88 -42.00 -26.06
N GLY A 5 36.90 -42.77 -25.72
CA GLY A 5 37.40 -42.91 -24.35
C GLY A 5 37.18 -44.32 -23.79
N ASP A 6 37.33 -44.48 -22.46
CA ASP A 6 37.35 -45.75 -21.78
C ASP A 6 35.96 -46.19 -21.29
N ASP A 7 35.58 -47.46 -21.56
CA ASP A 7 34.32 -48.10 -21.10
C ASP A 7 33.02 -47.28 -21.22
N ASN A 8 32.90 -46.44 -22.28
CA ASN A 8 31.63 -45.77 -22.57
C ASN A 8 30.64 -46.76 -23.22
N LYS A 9 29.40 -46.80 -22.68
CA LYS A 9 28.31 -47.65 -23.19
C LYS A 9 27.25 -46.78 -23.86
N VAL A 10 27.30 -46.65 -25.21
CA VAL A 10 26.37 -45.81 -26.01
C VAL A 10 25.44 -46.71 -26.84
N TYR A 11 24.23 -46.85 -26.37
CA TYR A 11 23.17 -47.67 -27.04
C TYR A 11 22.19 -46.84 -27.85
N ALA A 12 22.29 -45.52 -27.76
CA ALA A 12 21.32 -44.56 -28.31
C ALA A 12 21.69 -44.11 -29.73
N ASP A 13 20.70 -44.01 -30.64
CA ASP A 13 20.89 -43.56 -32.02
C ASP A 13 21.31 -42.09 -32.12
N HIS A 14 22.17 -41.77 -33.09
CA HIS A 14 22.68 -40.42 -33.34
C HIS A 14 23.33 -39.76 -32.10
N SER A 15 23.90 -40.53 -31.19
CA SER A 15 24.40 -40.05 -29.91
C SER A 15 25.93 -40.13 -29.83
N LEU A 16 26.53 -39.30 -28.99
CA LEU A 16 27.93 -39.13 -28.74
C LEU A 16 28.25 -39.35 -27.25
N GLY A 17 29.17 -40.28 -26.95
CA GLY A 17 29.73 -40.46 -25.62
C GLY A 17 31.23 -40.19 -25.64
N TYR A 18 31.72 -39.17 -24.94
CA TYR A 18 33.12 -38.79 -24.83
C TYR A 18 33.57 -38.77 -23.36
N GLY A 19 34.66 -39.46 -23.04
CA GLY A 19 35.15 -39.58 -21.67
C GLY A 19 35.22 -41.03 -21.19
N ALA A 20 34.91 -41.32 -19.93
CA ALA A 20 34.93 -42.67 -19.43
C ALA A 20 33.68 -43.05 -18.62
N HIS A 21 33.33 -44.35 -18.69
CA HIS A 21 32.24 -44.97 -17.95
C HIS A 21 30.87 -44.34 -18.13
N ASN A 22 30.63 -43.60 -19.23
CA ASN A 22 29.34 -42.99 -19.50
C ASN A 22 28.32 -44.04 -20.00
N LYS A 23 27.07 -43.91 -19.56
CA LYS A 23 25.95 -44.77 -19.98
C LYS A 23 24.92 -43.92 -20.73
N VAL A 24 24.76 -44.14 -22.01
CA VAL A 24 23.83 -43.41 -22.90
C VAL A 24 22.80 -44.39 -23.42
N GLY A 25 21.54 -44.20 -23.08
CA GLY A 25 20.43 -45.08 -23.43
C GLY A 25 20.37 -46.36 -22.61
N ALA A 26 21.01 -46.40 -21.44
CA ALA A 26 20.99 -47.56 -20.55
C ALA A 26 20.96 -47.13 -19.06
N GLN A 27 20.10 -47.74 -18.28
CA GLN A 27 20.00 -47.57 -16.84
C GLN A 27 20.50 -48.84 -16.12
N ARG A 28 21.27 -48.68 -15.03
CA ARG A 28 21.58 -49.77 -14.14
C ARG A 28 20.43 -50.04 -13.18
N VAL A 29 19.94 -51.28 -13.14
CA VAL A 29 19.01 -51.72 -12.10
C VAL A 29 19.78 -51.96 -10.80
N ILE A 30 19.43 -51.27 -9.73
CA ILE A 30 20.09 -51.43 -8.42
C ILE A 30 19.81 -52.85 -7.89
N GLY A 31 20.89 -53.61 -7.58
CA GLY A 31 20.78 -54.95 -7.01
C GLY A 31 20.98 -56.10 -7.99
N THR A 32 21.23 -55.84 -9.26
CA THR A 32 21.56 -56.88 -10.25
C THR A 32 23.04 -56.86 -10.66
N PRO A 33 23.65 -58.01 -10.96
CA PRO A 33 24.98 -58.05 -11.56
C PRO A 33 25.03 -57.27 -12.87
N GLU A 34 26.21 -56.78 -13.25
CA GLU A 34 26.48 -55.89 -14.41
C GLU A 34 25.83 -56.31 -15.78
N LYS A 35 25.18 -57.46 -15.82
CA LYS A 35 24.60 -58.01 -17.05
C LYS A 35 23.18 -57.52 -17.39
N ASP A 36 22.45 -56.94 -16.45
CA ASP A 36 21.05 -56.48 -16.70
C ASP A 36 21.02 -54.97 -16.91
N VAL A 37 21.41 -54.55 -18.12
CA VAL A 37 21.30 -53.17 -18.56
C VAL A 37 19.95 -53.03 -19.29
N VAL A 38 19.03 -52.23 -18.73
CA VAL A 38 17.81 -51.86 -19.43
C VAL A 38 18.17 -50.78 -20.48
N VAL A 39 18.02 -51.10 -21.74
CA VAL A 39 18.25 -50.19 -22.85
C VAL A 39 16.96 -49.41 -23.13
N ASP A 40 17.00 -48.08 -22.99
CA ASP A 40 15.92 -47.22 -23.42
C ASP A 40 16.04 -46.92 -24.91
N LYS A 41 15.19 -47.55 -25.71
CA LYS A 41 15.13 -47.39 -27.19
C LYS A 41 14.68 -46.00 -27.62
N ASN A 42 14.14 -45.18 -26.70
CA ASN A 42 13.70 -43.80 -27.01
C ASN A 42 14.85 -42.79 -26.89
N THR A 43 15.98 -43.16 -26.30
CA THR A 43 17.15 -42.29 -26.22
C THR A 43 17.75 -42.09 -27.60
N SER A 44 17.87 -40.84 -28.02
CA SER A 44 18.51 -40.50 -29.32
C SER A 44 19.04 -39.06 -29.27
N LYS A 45 20.01 -38.74 -30.14
CA LYS A 45 20.65 -37.40 -30.23
C LYS A 45 21.21 -36.93 -28.89
N ALA A 46 21.73 -37.82 -28.08
CA ALA A 46 22.32 -37.53 -26.80
C ALA A 46 23.79 -37.14 -26.96
N SER A 47 24.23 -36.10 -26.28
CA SER A 47 25.63 -35.67 -26.22
C SER A 47 26.15 -35.78 -24.78
N VAL A 48 27.17 -36.57 -24.56
CA VAL A 48 27.67 -36.86 -23.22
C VAL A 48 29.17 -36.66 -23.18
N PHE A 49 29.64 -35.81 -22.28
CA PHE A 49 31.05 -35.49 -22.09
C PHE A 49 31.43 -35.58 -20.61
N GLY A 50 32.40 -36.41 -20.29
CA GLY A 50 32.90 -36.54 -18.93
C GLY A 50 32.89 -37.98 -18.39
N LEU A 51 32.72 -38.15 -17.09
CA LEU A 51 32.87 -39.43 -16.39
C LEU A 51 31.58 -39.87 -15.70
N ASN A 52 31.22 -41.14 -15.82
CA ASN A 52 30.11 -41.79 -15.09
C ASN A 52 28.73 -41.13 -15.30
N ASN A 53 28.50 -40.46 -16.41
CA ASN A 53 27.19 -39.88 -16.66
C ASN A 53 26.17 -40.95 -17.10
N VAL A 54 24.94 -40.85 -16.63
CA VAL A 54 23.81 -41.71 -17.00
C VAL A 54 22.80 -40.84 -17.76
N VAL A 55 22.52 -41.21 -18.99
CA VAL A 55 21.70 -40.38 -19.88
C VAL A 55 20.62 -41.21 -20.56
N LEU A 56 19.37 -40.81 -20.34
CA LEU A 56 18.18 -41.38 -20.96
C LEU A 56 17.37 -40.23 -21.54
N GLY A 57 16.71 -40.47 -22.67
CA GLY A 57 15.84 -39.48 -23.32
C GLY A 57 16.36 -39.00 -24.68
N LYS A 58 15.60 -38.12 -25.30
CA LYS A 58 15.84 -37.61 -26.65
C LYS A 58 16.34 -36.15 -26.57
N GLU A 59 17.34 -35.82 -27.42
CA GLU A 59 17.88 -34.47 -27.51
C GLU A 59 18.44 -33.95 -26.17
N VAL A 60 19.31 -34.72 -25.53
CA VAL A 60 19.82 -34.49 -24.18
C VAL A 60 21.32 -34.20 -24.17
N LEU A 61 21.75 -33.41 -23.19
CA LEU A 61 23.15 -33.07 -22.96
C LEU A 61 23.57 -33.38 -21.52
N ALA A 62 24.66 -34.12 -21.35
CA ALA A 62 25.33 -34.23 -20.08
C ALA A 62 26.79 -33.81 -20.21
N LEU A 63 27.23 -32.87 -19.38
CA LEU A 63 28.59 -32.36 -19.37
C LEU A 63 29.13 -32.35 -17.94
N GLY A 64 30.17 -33.12 -17.67
CA GLY A 64 30.79 -33.24 -16.37
C GLY A 64 30.79 -34.66 -15.79
N ASN A 65 30.71 -34.81 -14.47
CA ASN A 65 30.90 -36.10 -13.81
C ASN A 65 29.67 -36.54 -13.00
N ASN A 66 29.31 -37.81 -13.10
CA ASN A 66 28.23 -38.43 -12.32
C ASN A 66 26.86 -37.75 -12.52
N ASN A 67 26.60 -37.12 -13.68
CA ASN A 67 25.34 -36.50 -13.96
C ASN A 67 24.29 -37.54 -14.35
N ASN A 68 23.02 -37.26 -13.98
CA ASN A 68 21.88 -38.09 -14.35
C ASN A 68 20.92 -37.26 -15.20
N VAL A 69 20.70 -37.61 -16.46
CA VAL A 69 19.76 -36.94 -17.35
C VAL A 69 18.71 -37.96 -17.78
N ASN A 70 17.44 -37.68 -17.43
CA ASN A 70 16.33 -38.55 -17.75
C ASN A 70 15.14 -37.72 -18.24
N GLY A 71 15.01 -37.60 -19.54
CA GLY A 71 13.90 -36.85 -20.14
C GLY A 71 14.24 -36.26 -21.50
N GLU A 72 13.23 -35.82 -22.22
CA GLU A 72 13.38 -35.19 -23.55
C GLU A 72 13.81 -33.72 -23.38
N ASN A 73 14.68 -33.21 -24.27
CA ASN A 73 15.19 -31.84 -24.27
C ASN A 73 15.83 -31.41 -22.94
N SER A 74 16.57 -32.29 -22.31
CA SER A 74 17.08 -32.07 -20.96
C SER A 74 18.59 -31.91 -20.94
N THR A 75 19.09 -31.07 -20.05
CA THR A 75 20.51 -30.75 -19.94
C THR A 75 20.96 -30.80 -18.50
N ALA A 76 22.05 -31.51 -18.22
CA ALA A 76 22.76 -31.51 -16.95
C ALA A 76 24.24 -31.15 -17.15
N ILE A 77 24.68 -30.10 -16.46
CA ILE A 77 26.05 -29.60 -16.52
C ILE A 77 26.62 -29.49 -15.10
N GLY A 78 27.67 -30.19 -14.82
CA GLY A 78 28.32 -30.13 -13.49
C GLY A 78 28.80 -31.48 -12.97
N THR A 79 28.83 -31.61 -11.64
CA THR A 79 29.10 -32.85 -10.95
C THR A 79 27.90 -33.26 -10.13
N GLN A 80 27.40 -34.47 -10.31
CA GLN A 80 26.22 -35.02 -9.62
C GLN A 80 24.92 -34.19 -9.88
N SER A 81 24.85 -33.50 -11.02
CA SER A 81 23.64 -32.80 -11.40
C SER A 81 22.58 -33.77 -11.95
N THR A 82 21.32 -33.47 -11.71
CA THR A 82 20.17 -34.27 -12.15
C THR A 82 19.20 -33.43 -12.95
N ALA A 83 18.92 -33.84 -14.19
CA ALA A 83 17.87 -33.27 -15.02
C ALA A 83 16.88 -34.40 -15.37
N ASP A 84 15.76 -34.47 -14.63
CA ASP A 84 14.76 -35.53 -14.71
C ASP A 84 13.38 -34.96 -15.04
N GLY A 85 12.96 -35.14 -16.29
CA GLY A 85 11.72 -34.64 -16.83
C GLY A 85 11.92 -33.99 -18.21
N ILE A 86 10.84 -33.65 -18.89
CA ILE A 86 10.86 -33.02 -20.22
C ILE A 86 11.18 -31.52 -20.08
N ASN A 87 12.08 -30.99 -20.91
CA ASN A 87 12.53 -29.59 -20.91
C ASN A 87 13.18 -29.19 -19.59
N THR A 88 14.11 -29.95 -19.06
CA THR A 88 14.78 -29.66 -17.79
C THR A 88 16.21 -29.19 -17.99
N LEU A 89 16.63 -28.25 -17.14
CA LEU A 89 17.96 -27.71 -17.13
C LEU A 89 18.54 -27.74 -15.70
N ALA A 90 19.62 -28.50 -15.49
CA ALA A 90 20.34 -28.53 -14.23
C ALA A 90 21.80 -28.16 -14.45
N ILE A 91 22.24 -27.04 -13.87
CA ILE A 91 23.62 -26.55 -13.98
C ILE A 91 24.21 -26.31 -12.59
N GLY A 92 25.27 -27.01 -12.27
CA GLY A 92 25.98 -26.85 -10.99
C GLY A 92 26.22 -28.17 -10.28
N THR A 93 27.13 -28.16 -9.33
CA THR A 93 27.38 -29.35 -8.50
C THR A 93 26.18 -29.70 -7.64
N GLY A 94 25.63 -30.88 -7.83
CA GLY A 94 24.44 -31.33 -7.11
C GLY A 94 23.15 -30.61 -7.46
N ALA A 95 23.11 -29.83 -8.55
CA ALA A 95 21.91 -29.20 -9.03
C ALA A 95 20.83 -30.23 -9.43
N LYS A 96 19.57 -30.03 -9.05
CA LYS A 96 18.49 -31.00 -9.29
C LYS A 96 17.28 -30.28 -9.92
N ALA A 97 17.02 -30.57 -11.17
CA ALA A 97 15.80 -30.24 -11.90
C ALA A 97 14.98 -31.53 -12.04
N GLN A 98 14.14 -31.83 -11.05
CA GLN A 98 13.43 -33.09 -10.93
C GLN A 98 12.13 -32.94 -10.15
N VAL A 99 11.02 -33.39 -10.70
CA VAL A 99 9.74 -33.43 -9.96
C VAL A 99 9.81 -34.49 -8.87
N THR A 100 9.74 -34.05 -7.61
CA THR A 100 9.87 -34.94 -6.45
C THR A 100 8.56 -35.57 -5.99
N ASN A 101 7.41 -35.03 -6.42
CA ASN A 101 6.10 -35.64 -6.13
C ASN A 101 5.65 -36.54 -7.29
N PRO A 102 5.66 -37.86 -7.11
CA PRO A 102 5.27 -38.79 -8.18
C PRO A 102 3.81 -38.65 -8.66
N ALA A 103 2.93 -38.15 -7.80
CA ALA A 103 1.53 -37.89 -8.17
C ALA A 103 1.37 -36.70 -9.13
N ALA A 104 2.34 -35.78 -9.14
CA ALA A 104 2.41 -34.63 -10.05
C ALA A 104 3.25 -34.92 -11.30
N ALA A 105 4.06 -35.98 -11.30
CA ALA A 105 4.88 -36.42 -12.41
C ALA A 105 4.01 -37.13 -13.47
N ASN A 106 3.18 -36.38 -14.21
CA ASN A 106 2.51 -36.92 -15.38
C ASN A 106 3.56 -37.02 -16.50
N SER A 107 4.03 -38.22 -16.77
CA SER A 107 5.14 -38.53 -17.68
C SER A 107 5.02 -38.00 -19.12
N ASN A 108 3.89 -37.43 -19.48
CA ASN A 108 3.61 -36.88 -20.80
C ASN A 108 3.48 -35.33 -20.83
N LYS A 109 3.69 -34.63 -19.72
CA LYS A 109 3.69 -33.16 -19.72
C LYS A 109 5.11 -32.62 -19.56
N PRO A 110 5.47 -31.52 -20.25
CA PRO A 110 6.74 -30.84 -20.02
C PRO A 110 6.88 -30.47 -18.54
N ALA A 111 7.98 -30.81 -17.93
CA ALA A 111 8.26 -30.41 -16.55
C ALA A 111 8.73 -28.95 -16.49
N ASN A 112 9.44 -28.47 -17.52
CA ASN A 112 9.94 -27.09 -17.66
C ASN A 112 10.70 -26.62 -16.41
N LEU A 113 11.68 -27.41 -15.96
CA LEU A 113 12.42 -27.15 -14.72
C LEU A 113 13.76 -26.48 -15.00
N ILE A 114 14.12 -25.50 -14.23
CA ILE A 114 15.45 -24.88 -14.26
C ILE A 114 16.06 -24.90 -12.86
N ALA A 115 17.21 -25.55 -12.70
CA ALA A 115 18.01 -25.54 -11.49
C ALA A 115 19.44 -25.11 -11.82
N ILE A 116 19.85 -23.92 -11.43
CA ILE A 116 21.17 -23.36 -11.71
C ILE A 116 21.85 -22.93 -10.41
N GLY A 117 22.95 -23.56 -10.09
CA GLY A 117 23.72 -23.29 -8.88
C GLY A 117 24.05 -24.56 -8.12
N THR A 118 25.07 -24.51 -7.26
CA THR A 118 25.42 -25.63 -6.39
C THR A 118 24.24 -26.00 -5.51
N SER A 119 23.83 -27.26 -5.56
CA SER A 119 22.67 -27.78 -4.79
C SER A 119 21.33 -27.08 -5.05
N ALA A 120 21.19 -26.32 -6.15
CA ALA A 120 19.93 -25.75 -6.55
C ALA A 120 18.88 -26.84 -6.82
N LYS A 121 17.62 -26.62 -6.44
CA LYS A 121 16.53 -27.59 -6.54
C LYS A 121 15.28 -27.00 -7.15
N SER A 122 14.89 -27.51 -8.31
CA SER A 122 13.64 -27.24 -9.00
C SER A 122 12.82 -28.52 -8.92
N GLU A 123 11.78 -28.56 -8.04
CA GLU A 123 11.18 -29.82 -7.56
C GLU A 123 9.72 -30.03 -8.04
N ALA A 124 9.12 -29.06 -8.71
CA ALA A 124 7.75 -29.15 -9.24
C ALA A 124 7.68 -28.58 -10.67
N ALA A 125 6.60 -28.84 -11.40
CA ALA A 125 6.44 -28.38 -12.77
C ALA A 125 6.49 -26.84 -12.89
N GLU A 126 7.13 -26.36 -13.97
CA GLU A 126 7.23 -24.95 -14.30
C GLU A 126 7.96 -24.12 -13.23
N THR A 127 9.01 -24.69 -12.62
CA THR A 127 9.77 -24.03 -11.57
C THR A 127 11.17 -23.61 -12.00
N VAL A 128 11.64 -22.53 -11.41
CA VAL A 128 13.00 -22.01 -11.60
C VAL A 128 13.68 -21.85 -10.25
N ALA A 129 14.85 -22.47 -10.07
CA ALA A 129 15.71 -22.30 -8.90
C ALA A 129 17.11 -21.87 -9.35
N ILE A 130 17.49 -20.64 -9.12
CA ILE A 130 18.78 -20.08 -9.53
C ILE A 130 19.50 -19.50 -8.31
N GLY A 131 20.62 -20.09 -7.97
CA GLY A 131 21.46 -19.73 -6.83
C GLY A 131 21.95 -20.95 -6.08
N GLU A 132 23.00 -20.79 -5.27
CA GLU A 132 23.46 -21.84 -4.37
C GLU A 132 22.35 -22.26 -3.42
N SER A 133 22.00 -23.53 -3.39
CA SER A 133 20.94 -24.08 -2.53
C SER A 133 19.55 -23.41 -2.71
N ALA A 134 19.34 -22.71 -3.82
CA ALA A 134 18.01 -22.18 -4.18
C ALA A 134 17.01 -23.34 -4.34
N LYS A 135 15.77 -23.15 -3.89
CA LYS A 135 14.74 -24.18 -3.89
C LYS A 135 13.40 -23.67 -4.38
N ALA A 136 12.84 -24.30 -5.41
CA ALA A 136 11.49 -24.09 -5.90
C ALA A 136 10.70 -25.40 -5.80
N SER A 137 9.68 -25.45 -4.92
CA SER A 137 9.11 -26.73 -4.47
C SER A 137 7.68 -26.98 -4.96
N LYS A 138 6.97 -25.98 -5.39
CA LYS A 138 5.59 -26.07 -5.86
C LYS A 138 5.48 -25.57 -7.29
N GLN A 139 4.38 -25.95 -7.97
CA GLN A 139 4.13 -25.55 -9.35
C GLN A 139 4.23 -24.02 -9.54
N ASN A 140 4.84 -23.60 -10.65
CA ASN A 140 5.08 -22.20 -11.00
C ASN A 140 5.91 -21.41 -9.97
N ALA A 141 6.56 -22.05 -9.00
CA ALA A 141 7.38 -21.37 -8.02
C ALA A 141 8.75 -20.98 -8.60
N ASN A 142 9.25 -19.80 -8.24
CA ASN A 142 10.50 -19.28 -8.76
C ASN A 142 11.40 -18.75 -7.63
N ALA A 143 12.61 -19.27 -7.51
CA ALA A 143 13.58 -18.91 -6.49
C ALA A 143 14.86 -18.39 -7.13
N PHE A 144 15.24 -17.15 -6.84
CA PHE A 144 16.43 -16.48 -7.36
C PHE A 144 17.29 -15.95 -6.21
N GLY A 145 18.44 -16.53 -5.99
CA GLY A 145 19.38 -16.13 -4.95
C GLY A 145 19.92 -17.32 -4.16
N SER A 146 21.07 -17.14 -3.49
CA SER A 146 21.60 -18.20 -2.61
C SER A 146 20.60 -18.48 -1.50
N LYS A 147 20.28 -19.76 -1.29
CA LYS A 147 19.32 -20.24 -0.29
C LYS A 147 17.89 -19.68 -0.41
N ALA A 148 17.56 -19.03 -1.54
CA ALA A 148 16.19 -18.58 -1.81
C ALA A 148 15.23 -19.77 -1.85
N LYS A 149 14.03 -19.64 -1.26
CA LYS A 149 13.03 -20.70 -1.17
C LYS A 149 11.67 -20.20 -1.67
N ALA A 150 11.18 -20.75 -2.76
CA ALA A 150 9.82 -20.58 -3.25
C ALA A 150 9.04 -21.87 -2.99
N GLU A 151 8.28 -21.90 -1.90
CA GLU A 151 7.63 -23.10 -1.37
C GLU A 151 6.09 -23.10 -1.53
N GLY A 152 5.49 -21.96 -1.90
CA GLY A 152 4.07 -21.83 -2.29
C GLY A 152 3.86 -22.05 -3.78
N GLU A 153 2.65 -22.40 -4.20
CA GLU A 153 2.25 -22.44 -5.59
C GLU A 153 2.30 -21.04 -6.21
N SER A 154 2.89 -20.90 -7.40
CA SER A 154 3.06 -19.62 -8.09
C SER A 154 3.81 -18.57 -7.26
N SER A 155 4.63 -19.00 -6.31
CA SER A 155 5.40 -18.11 -5.44
C SER A 155 6.69 -17.61 -6.09
N LEU A 156 7.17 -16.46 -5.65
CA LEU A 156 8.40 -15.83 -6.11
C LEU A 156 9.29 -15.45 -4.92
N ALA A 157 10.48 -16.01 -4.84
CA ALA A 157 11.49 -15.65 -3.85
C ALA A 157 12.74 -15.10 -4.56
N VAL A 158 13.11 -13.86 -4.31
CA VAL A 158 14.27 -13.18 -4.92
C VAL A 158 15.14 -12.56 -3.83
N GLY A 159 16.36 -13.02 -3.73
CA GLY A 159 17.33 -12.53 -2.74
C GLY A 159 17.94 -13.69 -1.95
N THR A 160 19.11 -13.45 -1.34
CA THR A 160 19.76 -14.42 -0.49
C THR A 160 18.89 -14.71 0.72
N GLY A 161 18.63 -15.98 1.00
CA GLY A 161 17.81 -16.38 2.15
C GLY A 161 16.32 -16.04 2.06
N SER A 162 15.85 -15.46 0.95
CA SER A 162 14.44 -15.12 0.79
C SER A 162 13.52 -16.34 0.83
N VAL A 163 12.34 -16.22 1.45
CA VAL A 163 11.38 -17.32 1.62
C VAL A 163 9.98 -16.87 1.21
N ALA A 164 9.38 -17.55 0.24
CA ALA A 164 8.00 -17.35 -0.19
C ALA A 164 7.24 -18.68 -0.04
N SER A 165 6.54 -18.87 1.10
CA SER A 165 5.87 -20.12 1.44
C SER A 165 4.36 -20.10 1.20
N GLY A 166 3.71 -18.92 1.19
CA GLY A 166 2.30 -18.81 0.83
C GLY A 166 2.08 -19.00 -0.68
N ASP A 167 0.90 -19.44 -1.06
CA ASP A 167 0.50 -19.53 -2.46
C ASP A 167 0.40 -18.13 -3.08
N SER A 168 0.96 -17.94 -4.26
CA SER A 168 1.11 -16.65 -4.94
C SER A 168 1.86 -15.60 -4.12
N ALA A 169 2.69 -16.02 -3.19
CA ALA A 169 3.50 -15.16 -2.34
C ALA A 169 4.70 -14.56 -3.11
N VAL A 170 5.05 -13.31 -2.81
CA VAL A 170 6.19 -12.62 -3.40
C VAL A 170 7.13 -12.11 -2.31
N ALA A 171 8.33 -12.67 -2.22
CA ALA A 171 9.38 -12.28 -1.30
C ALA A 171 10.60 -11.75 -2.08
N ILE A 172 10.91 -10.47 -1.97
CA ILE A 172 12.02 -9.82 -2.67
C ILE A 172 12.89 -9.06 -1.68
N GLY A 173 14.12 -9.50 -1.54
CA GLY A 173 15.10 -8.91 -0.64
C GLY A 173 15.90 -9.98 0.12
N ASN A 174 17.05 -9.60 0.67
CA ASN A 174 17.82 -10.49 1.52
C ASN A 174 16.99 -10.87 2.75
N ASP A 175 16.87 -12.16 3.04
CA ASP A 175 16.12 -12.74 4.17
C ASP A 175 14.63 -12.30 4.25
N SER A 176 14.07 -11.79 3.14
CA SER A 176 12.63 -11.47 3.09
C SER A 176 11.78 -12.73 3.25
N THR A 177 10.69 -12.65 3.98
CA THR A 177 9.86 -13.82 4.31
C THR A 177 8.38 -13.54 4.09
N VAL A 178 7.72 -14.40 3.31
CA VAL A 178 6.28 -14.35 3.08
C VAL A 178 5.66 -15.71 3.36
N THR A 179 4.77 -15.78 4.32
CA THR A 179 4.01 -16.99 4.63
C THR A 179 2.52 -16.86 4.32
N GLY A 180 2.03 -15.61 4.20
CA GLY A 180 0.64 -15.37 3.83
C GLY A 180 0.37 -15.66 2.34
N ASP A 181 -0.78 -16.26 2.03
CA ASP A 181 -1.22 -16.45 0.65
C ASP A 181 -1.47 -15.10 -0.04
N SER A 182 -1.02 -14.95 -1.26
CA SER A 182 -1.10 -13.73 -2.07
C SER A 182 -0.52 -12.51 -1.36
N ALA A 183 0.41 -12.72 -0.45
CA ALA A 183 1.09 -11.67 0.29
C ALA A 183 2.39 -11.26 -0.39
N VAL A 184 2.86 -10.05 -0.09
CA VAL A 184 4.05 -9.46 -0.71
C VAL A 184 4.97 -8.90 0.36
N ALA A 185 6.25 -9.25 0.32
CA ALA A 185 7.31 -8.60 1.11
C ALA A 185 8.45 -8.16 0.18
N ILE A 186 8.76 -6.88 0.20
CA ILE A 186 9.86 -6.30 -0.58
C ILE A 186 10.74 -5.45 0.33
N GLY A 187 11.97 -5.87 0.49
CA GLY A 187 12.97 -5.24 1.37
C GLY A 187 13.79 -6.28 2.10
N ALA A 188 14.97 -5.89 2.59
CA ALA A 188 15.78 -6.79 3.42
C ALA A 188 15.01 -7.11 4.71
N SER A 189 14.96 -8.38 5.09
CA SER A 189 14.25 -8.88 6.28
C SER A 189 12.76 -8.46 6.35
N ALA A 190 12.18 -8.04 5.23
CA ALA A 190 10.75 -7.71 5.15
C ALA A 190 9.91 -8.97 5.38
N THR A 191 8.84 -8.84 6.14
CA THR A 191 8.00 -9.98 6.55
C THR A 191 6.53 -9.72 6.24
N SER A 192 5.85 -10.69 5.61
CA SER A 192 4.42 -10.60 5.31
C SER A 192 3.76 -11.94 5.63
N THR A 193 3.13 -12.03 6.79
CA THR A 193 2.52 -13.27 7.29
C THR A 193 1.02 -13.32 7.13
N GLY A 194 0.37 -12.16 7.09
CA GLY A 194 -1.06 -12.06 6.84
C GLY A 194 -1.44 -12.44 5.41
N LYS A 195 -2.54 -13.10 5.24
CA LYS A 195 -3.11 -13.34 3.91
C LYS A 195 -3.42 -12.00 3.22
N TRP A 196 -2.98 -11.81 1.97
CA TRP A 196 -3.13 -10.58 1.19
C TRP A 196 -2.41 -9.36 1.81
N SER A 197 -1.48 -9.57 2.72
CA SER A 197 -0.74 -8.48 3.32
C SER A 197 0.41 -8.01 2.43
N THR A 198 0.88 -6.78 2.66
CA THR A 198 1.98 -6.20 1.92
C THR A 198 2.97 -5.53 2.87
N ALA A 199 4.22 -5.95 2.84
CA ALA A 199 5.33 -5.33 3.55
C ALA A 199 6.33 -4.75 2.55
N LEU A 200 6.55 -3.44 2.59
CA LEU A 200 7.48 -2.75 1.69
C LEU A 200 8.45 -1.88 2.49
N GLY A 201 9.68 -2.30 2.59
CA GLY A 201 10.77 -1.63 3.31
C GLY A 201 11.66 -2.61 4.04
N ASP A 202 12.86 -2.17 4.42
CA ASP A 202 13.77 -2.94 5.27
C ASP A 202 13.07 -3.25 6.59
N SER A 203 13.03 -4.52 6.96
CA SER A 203 12.38 -4.99 8.20
C SER A 203 10.90 -4.56 8.36
N ALA A 204 10.23 -4.21 7.27
CA ALA A 204 8.79 -3.99 7.32
C ALA A 204 8.06 -5.29 7.67
N ASN A 205 7.07 -5.23 8.56
CA ASN A 205 6.33 -6.40 9.03
C ASN A 205 4.82 -6.22 8.87
N ALA A 206 4.16 -7.07 8.08
CA ALA A 206 2.73 -7.07 7.84
C ALA A 206 2.12 -8.41 8.31
N GLU A 207 1.59 -8.44 9.53
CA GLU A 207 1.03 -9.64 10.15
C GLU A 207 -0.48 -9.78 9.99
N GLY A 208 -1.20 -8.66 10.01
CA GLY A 208 -2.65 -8.67 9.85
C GLY A 208 -3.06 -9.10 8.43
N LYS A 209 -4.20 -9.76 8.32
CA LYS A 209 -4.82 -10.06 7.03
C LYS A 209 -5.12 -8.77 6.28
N SER A 210 -4.77 -8.69 4.99
CA SER A 210 -4.94 -7.50 4.16
C SER A 210 -4.27 -6.24 4.75
N SER A 211 -3.29 -6.39 5.62
CA SER A 211 -2.56 -5.26 6.20
C SER A 211 -1.46 -4.77 5.28
N VAL A 212 -1.05 -3.51 5.46
CA VAL A 212 0.02 -2.90 4.68
C VAL A 212 1.03 -2.24 5.62
N ALA A 213 2.27 -2.69 5.58
CA ALA A 213 3.41 -2.08 6.26
C ALA A 213 4.32 -1.41 5.22
N LEU A 214 4.38 -0.09 5.24
CA LEU A 214 5.07 0.69 4.23
C LEU A 214 6.18 1.54 4.83
N SER A 215 7.40 1.24 4.51
CA SER A 215 8.67 1.84 4.92
C SER A 215 9.43 0.99 5.93
N LYS A 216 10.69 1.36 6.18
CA LYS A 216 11.60 0.66 7.10
C LYS A 216 10.99 0.51 8.50
N ASP A 217 11.15 -0.67 9.10
CA ASP A 217 10.73 -0.98 10.48
C ASP A 217 9.22 -0.71 10.73
N SER A 218 8.39 -0.60 9.69
CA SER A 218 6.95 -0.45 9.85
C SER A 218 6.29 -1.76 10.27
N TYR A 219 5.31 -1.71 11.17
CA TYR A 219 4.67 -2.90 11.73
C TYR A 219 3.13 -2.80 11.68
N ALA A 220 2.52 -3.47 10.71
CA ALA A 220 1.08 -3.58 10.54
C ALA A 220 0.59 -4.91 11.10
N LYS A 221 0.18 -4.92 12.36
CA LYS A 221 -0.20 -6.13 13.10
C LYS A 221 -1.70 -6.44 13.09
N ASP A 222 -2.53 -5.45 12.77
CA ASP A 222 -3.99 -5.60 12.79
C ASP A 222 -4.53 -5.77 11.37
N ASP A 223 -5.60 -6.56 11.24
CA ASP A 223 -6.27 -6.81 9.96
C ASP A 223 -6.73 -5.52 9.28
N ASN A 224 -6.61 -5.47 7.95
CA ASN A 224 -6.99 -4.35 7.10
C ASN A 224 -6.32 -3.01 7.43
N SER A 225 -5.35 -2.98 8.34
CA SER A 225 -4.71 -1.76 8.82
C SER A 225 -3.46 -1.41 8.03
N VAL A 226 -3.12 -0.13 8.00
CA VAL A 226 -1.98 0.40 7.26
C VAL A 226 -1.00 1.08 8.23
N ALA A 227 0.24 0.63 8.26
CA ALA A 227 1.37 1.29 8.92
C ALA A 227 2.15 2.09 7.87
N LEU A 228 2.05 3.41 7.90
CA LEU A 228 2.63 4.31 6.91
C LEU A 228 3.79 5.12 7.47
N GLY A 229 5.00 4.80 7.05
CA GLY A 229 6.22 5.48 7.46
C GLY A 229 7.10 4.64 8.38
N SER A 230 8.40 4.98 8.44
CA SER A 230 9.40 4.22 9.21
C SER A 230 9.05 4.13 10.68
N GLY A 231 9.16 2.94 11.26
CA GLY A 231 8.86 2.68 12.67
C GLY A 231 7.40 2.89 13.07
N THR A 232 6.49 2.92 12.12
CA THR A 232 5.06 3.05 12.40
C THR A 232 4.46 1.73 12.84
N VAL A 233 3.58 1.76 13.85
CA VAL A 233 2.88 0.58 14.35
C VAL A 233 1.38 0.80 14.29
N THR A 234 0.64 -0.20 13.84
CA THR A 234 -0.83 -0.21 13.95
C THR A 234 -1.28 -0.67 15.33
N ARG A 235 -2.48 -0.32 15.68
CA ARG A 235 -3.26 -0.87 16.79
C ARG A 235 -4.68 -1.15 16.36
N SER A 236 -5.38 -1.94 17.10
CA SER A 236 -6.80 -2.18 16.82
C SER A 236 -7.59 -0.87 16.83
N ALA A 237 -8.51 -0.74 15.90
CA ALA A 237 -9.41 0.40 15.82
C ALA A 237 -10.26 0.51 17.09
N THR A 238 -10.47 1.72 17.58
CA THR A 238 -11.32 2.00 18.73
C THR A 238 -12.67 2.54 18.29
N GLN A 239 -13.71 2.11 18.96
CA GLN A 239 -15.04 2.65 18.76
C GLN A 239 -15.23 3.88 19.65
N GLU A 240 -15.60 5.01 19.03
CA GLU A 240 -15.82 6.28 19.72
C GLU A 240 -17.27 6.76 19.51
N ASN A 241 -18.14 6.43 20.44
CA ASN A 241 -19.57 6.79 20.38
C ASN A 241 -19.84 8.16 21.00
N THR A 242 -19.11 8.50 22.06
CA THR A 242 -19.29 9.73 22.84
C THR A 242 -17.94 10.22 23.36
N ALA A 243 -17.80 11.52 23.55
CA ALA A 243 -16.69 12.12 24.25
C ALA A 243 -17.22 13.14 25.27
N THR A 244 -16.70 13.14 26.49
CA THR A 244 -17.08 14.12 27.52
C THR A 244 -15.89 15.02 27.83
N VAL A 245 -16.06 16.32 27.59
CA VAL A 245 -15.04 17.33 27.84
C VAL A 245 -15.64 18.44 28.70
N ASN A 246 -15.05 18.71 29.86
CA ASN A 246 -15.53 19.73 30.81
C ASN A 246 -17.02 19.62 31.17
N GLY A 247 -17.53 18.38 31.34
CA GLY A 247 -18.92 18.12 31.68
C GLY A 247 -19.91 18.16 30.52
N ILE A 248 -19.46 18.46 29.31
CA ILE A 248 -20.30 18.42 28.10
C ILE A 248 -20.05 17.10 27.38
N THR A 249 -21.12 16.33 27.14
CA THR A 249 -21.05 15.09 26.39
C THR A 249 -21.42 15.32 24.93
N TYR A 250 -20.50 14.98 24.06
CA TYR A 250 -20.68 14.99 22.60
C TYR A 250 -21.02 13.56 22.15
N SER A 251 -21.95 13.41 21.21
CA SER A 251 -22.40 12.15 20.67
C SER A 251 -22.80 12.29 19.20
N GLY A 252 -23.08 11.17 18.54
CA GLY A 252 -23.49 11.16 17.15
C GLY A 252 -22.33 11.31 16.18
N PHE A 253 -21.13 10.87 16.57
CA PHE A 253 -19.95 10.89 15.69
C PHE A 253 -20.17 10.00 14.46
N ALA A 254 -19.97 10.53 13.26
CA ALA A 254 -19.92 9.76 12.04
C ALA A 254 -18.69 8.83 12.06
N GLY A 255 -18.80 7.65 11.45
CA GLY A 255 -17.69 6.69 11.39
C GLY A 255 -17.23 6.14 12.75
N ASN A 256 -18.09 6.12 13.75
CA ASN A 256 -17.79 5.73 15.12
C ASN A 256 -17.41 4.24 15.32
N THR A 257 -17.55 3.42 14.27
CA THR A 257 -17.19 1.99 14.27
C THR A 257 -16.17 1.69 13.16
N PRO A 258 -14.94 2.21 13.24
CA PRO A 258 -13.93 1.96 12.22
C PRO A 258 -13.51 0.49 12.25
N VAL A 259 -13.32 -0.10 11.06
CA VAL A 259 -12.92 -1.51 10.91
C VAL A 259 -11.40 -1.71 11.02
N ALA A 260 -10.61 -0.65 10.79
CA ALA A 260 -9.17 -0.68 10.77
C ALA A 260 -8.58 0.72 10.95
N VAL A 261 -7.27 0.82 11.03
CA VAL A 261 -6.56 2.09 11.20
C VAL A 261 -5.55 2.33 10.09
N VAL A 262 -5.31 3.61 9.78
CA VAL A 262 -4.09 4.07 9.11
C VAL A 262 -3.23 4.76 10.15
N SER A 263 -2.11 4.15 10.51
CA SER A 263 -1.18 4.72 11.48
C SER A 263 -0.01 5.41 10.78
N VAL A 264 0.42 6.54 11.32
CA VAL A 264 1.60 7.28 10.85
C VAL A 264 2.66 7.42 11.94
N GLY A 265 2.56 6.68 13.03
CA GLY A 265 3.48 6.73 14.16
C GLY A 265 3.36 5.51 15.07
N SER A 266 3.85 5.63 16.30
CA SER A 266 3.68 4.63 17.35
C SER A 266 3.35 5.33 18.68
N ASP A 267 2.38 4.80 19.40
CA ASP A 267 1.94 5.32 20.70
C ASP A 267 2.72 4.72 21.88
N LYS A 268 3.38 3.58 21.67
CA LYS A 268 4.17 2.87 22.69
C LYS A 268 5.40 2.21 22.06
N THR A 269 6.30 1.73 22.91
CA THR A 269 7.41 0.91 22.46
C THR A 269 6.89 -0.45 22.05
N GLU A 270 7.20 -0.85 20.83
CA GLU A 270 6.92 -2.18 20.28
C GLU A 270 8.23 -2.86 19.86
N THR A 271 8.27 -4.17 20.00
CA THR A 271 9.40 -5.00 19.57
C THR A 271 8.91 -6.18 18.78
N TYR A 272 9.60 -6.51 17.71
CA TYR A 272 9.40 -7.75 16.98
C TYR A 272 10.75 -8.28 16.46
N THR A 273 10.78 -9.56 16.16
CA THR A 273 11.97 -10.24 15.63
C THR A 273 11.67 -10.61 14.18
N PRO A 274 12.19 -9.87 13.19
CA PRO A 274 12.06 -10.30 11.80
C PRO A 274 12.76 -11.65 11.63
N PRO A 275 12.27 -12.54 10.77
CA PRO A 275 12.96 -13.76 10.41
C PRO A 275 14.19 -13.39 9.57
N ASP A 276 15.30 -13.15 10.26
CA ASP A 276 16.61 -12.87 9.67
C ASP A 276 17.45 -14.14 9.76
N HIS A 277 17.70 -14.77 8.62
CA HIS A 277 18.51 -15.99 8.54
C HIS A 277 20.00 -15.70 8.62
N SER A 278 20.41 -14.44 8.37
CA SER A 278 21.79 -13.98 8.42
C SER A 278 22.19 -13.51 9.83
N THR A 279 21.23 -12.99 10.61
CA THR A 279 21.45 -12.50 11.97
C THR A 279 20.35 -13.02 12.92
N PRO A 280 20.39 -14.30 13.31
CA PRO A 280 19.37 -14.88 14.16
C PRO A 280 19.23 -14.12 15.50
N GLY A 281 17.99 -13.76 15.85
CA GLY A 281 17.68 -13.03 17.09
C GLY A 281 17.79 -11.50 16.98
N ARG A 282 17.95 -10.94 15.79
CA ARG A 282 17.83 -9.50 15.57
C ARG A 282 16.43 -9.04 16.00
N THR A 283 16.40 -8.06 16.89
CA THR A 283 15.14 -7.45 17.35
C THR A 283 15.04 -6.04 16.81
N VAL A 284 13.90 -5.73 16.21
CA VAL A 284 13.52 -4.36 15.86
C VAL A 284 12.78 -3.75 17.05
N THR A 285 13.26 -2.63 17.55
CA THR A 285 12.60 -1.87 18.62
C THR A 285 12.11 -0.55 18.06
N ILE A 286 10.81 -0.34 18.11
CA ILE A 286 10.16 0.89 17.69
C ILE A 286 9.83 1.68 18.94
N THR A 287 10.29 2.93 19.03
CA THR A 287 9.97 3.85 20.13
C THR A 287 8.78 4.73 19.75
N PRO A 288 8.02 5.24 20.75
CA PRO A 288 6.91 6.15 20.50
C PRO A 288 7.33 7.38 19.70
N HIS A 289 6.57 7.72 18.69
CA HIS A 289 6.76 8.93 17.89
C HIS A 289 5.49 9.27 17.11
N THR A 290 5.38 10.52 16.73
CA THR A 290 4.25 11.04 15.96
C THR A 290 4.73 11.72 14.67
N ARG A 291 3.84 11.86 13.70
CA ARG A 291 4.06 12.59 12.46
C ARG A 291 2.92 13.58 12.22
N GLN A 292 3.23 14.67 11.57
CA GLN A 292 2.22 15.57 11.03
C GLN A 292 1.75 15.05 9.66
N ILE A 293 0.45 15.12 9.43
CA ILE A 293 -0.10 14.96 8.09
C ILE A 293 -0.27 16.38 7.53
N ILE A 294 0.53 16.75 6.55
CA ILE A 294 0.53 18.08 5.94
C ILE A 294 -0.14 18.05 4.57
N ASN A 295 -0.49 19.25 4.05
CA ASN A 295 -1.15 19.42 2.75
C ASN A 295 -2.52 18.71 2.67
N VAL A 296 -3.19 18.57 3.80
CA VAL A 296 -4.55 18.06 3.88
C VAL A 296 -5.50 19.12 3.34
N GLY A 297 -6.29 18.77 2.34
CA GLY A 297 -7.39 19.62 1.85
C GLY A 297 -8.43 19.88 2.95
N ALA A 298 -9.28 20.89 2.74
CA ALA A 298 -10.41 21.11 3.63
C ALA A 298 -11.41 19.95 3.47
N GLY A 299 -11.76 19.30 4.58
CA GLY A 299 -12.79 18.27 4.62
C GLY A 299 -14.21 18.86 4.59
N GLU A 300 -15.17 18.05 4.24
CA GLU A 300 -16.59 18.43 4.32
C GLU A 300 -16.98 18.64 5.79
N ILE A 301 -17.68 19.74 6.06
CA ILE A 301 -18.24 20.02 7.38
C ILE A 301 -19.74 19.70 7.36
N SER A 302 -20.07 18.47 7.74
CA SER A 302 -21.45 17.99 7.88
C SER A 302 -21.56 17.01 9.05
N ALA A 303 -22.79 16.73 9.46
CA ALA A 303 -23.06 15.78 10.55
C ALA A 303 -22.70 14.32 10.20
N THR A 304 -22.56 14.01 8.92
CA THR A 304 -22.27 12.66 8.41
C THR A 304 -20.87 12.55 7.80
N SER A 305 -20.10 13.64 7.76
CA SER A 305 -18.75 13.64 7.21
C SER A 305 -17.79 12.79 8.06
N THR A 306 -16.95 12.06 7.37
CA THR A 306 -15.79 11.34 7.94
C THR A 306 -14.47 11.89 7.42
N ASP A 307 -14.49 13.04 6.76
CA ASP A 307 -13.29 13.68 6.23
C ASP A 307 -12.41 14.22 7.36
N ALA A 308 -11.11 14.18 7.15
CA ALA A 308 -10.16 14.89 8.02
C ALA A 308 -10.31 16.41 7.82
N ILE A 309 -10.31 17.15 8.92
CA ILE A 309 -10.26 18.62 8.90
C ILE A 309 -8.82 19.12 8.96
N ASN A 310 -8.51 20.21 8.30
CA ASN A 310 -7.19 20.85 8.41
C ASN A 310 -7.18 22.00 9.42
N GLY A 311 -5.97 22.50 9.74
CA GLY A 311 -5.78 23.55 10.72
C GLY A 311 -6.53 24.85 10.42
N SER A 312 -6.80 25.19 9.16
CA SER A 312 -7.52 26.40 8.81
C SER A 312 -9.01 26.32 9.18
N GLN A 313 -9.62 25.15 9.06
CA GLN A 313 -11.00 24.89 9.49
C GLN A 313 -11.12 24.99 11.02
N LEU A 314 -10.17 24.40 11.75
CA LEU A 314 -10.10 24.50 13.22
C LEU A 314 -9.83 25.95 13.66
N TYR A 315 -8.98 26.70 12.93
CA TYR A 315 -8.71 28.11 13.23
C TYR A 315 -9.99 28.96 13.21
N MET A 316 -10.89 28.73 12.25
CA MET A 316 -12.16 29.48 12.20
C MET A 316 -13.02 29.24 13.44
N VAL A 317 -13.04 28.01 13.96
CA VAL A 317 -13.76 27.68 15.21
C VAL A 317 -13.05 28.33 16.42
N ALA A 318 -11.73 28.23 16.49
CA ALA A 318 -10.92 28.82 17.57
C ALA A 318 -11.06 30.37 17.59
N ASP A 319 -11.05 31.03 16.44
CA ASP A 319 -11.28 32.48 16.30
C ASP A 319 -12.67 32.87 16.82
N GLN A 320 -13.71 32.10 16.44
CA GLN A 320 -15.06 32.37 16.95
C GLN A 320 -15.18 32.16 18.46
N VAL A 321 -14.51 31.14 19.01
CA VAL A 321 -14.44 30.92 20.47
C VAL A 321 -13.73 32.08 21.16
N GLY A 322 -12.64 32.59 20.60
CA GLY A 322 -11.92 33.77 21.09
C GLY A 322 -12.80 35.02 21.10
N LYS A 323 -13.54 35.25 20.00
CA LYS A 323 -14.52 36.37 19.92
C LYS A 323 -15.63 36.22 20.96
N ASN A 324 -16.14 35.00 21.14
CA ASN A 324 -17.16 34.74 22.15
C ASN A 324 -16.63 34.97 23.57
N LYS A 325 -15.38 34.53 23.87
CA LYS A 325 -14.73 34.84 25.16
C LYS A 325 -14.65 36.33 25.41
N THR A 326 -14.18 37.10 24.44
CA THR A 326 -14.10 38.56 24.55
C THR A 326 -15.51 39.19 24.80
N ARG A 327 -16.53 38.68 24.13
CA ARG A 327 -17.91 39.14 24.38
C ARG A 327 -18.38 38.81 25.80
N ILE A 328 -18.08 37.61 26.29
CA ILE A 328 -18.43 37.18 27.64
C ILE A 328 -17.68 38.04 28.70
N ASP A 329 -16.38 38.28 28.48
CA ASP A 329 -15.57 39.10 29.38
C ASP A 329 -16.10 40.56 29.42
N ASN A 330 -16.45 41.13 28.28
CA ASN A 330 -17.07 42.44 28.18
C ASN A 330 -18.45 42.50 28.87
N ILE A 331 -19.26 41.45 28.75
CA ILE A 331 -20.54 41.35 29.47
C ILE A 331 -20.31 41.28 30.97
N ARG A 332 -19.37 40.46 31.43
CA ARG A 332 -19.01 40.31 32.84
C ARG A 332 -18.52 41.66 33.42
N GLN A 333 -17.66 42.37 32.69
CA GLN A 333 -17.14 43.67 33.13
C GLN A 333 -18.25 44.69 33.21
N ARG A 334 -19.14 44.75 32.26
CA ARG A 334 -20.31 45.66 32.29
C ARG A 334 -21.28 45.35 33.43
N THR A 335 -21.50 44.05 33.72
CA THR A 335 -22.37 43.65 34.83
C THR A 335 -21.73 43.87 36.19
N SER A 336 -20.38 43.79 36.31
CA SER A 336 -19.67 44.09 37.57
C SER A 336 -19.62 45.59 37.88
N ASP A 337 -19.62 46.43 36.82
CA ASP A 337 -19.49 47.88 36.95
C ASP A 337 -20.84 48.63 37.01
N VAL A 338 -21.95 47.90 36.91
CA VAL A 338 -23.26 48.52 37.10
C VAL A 338 -23.43 49.03 38.52
N LYS A 339 -23.44 50.33 38.66
CA LYS A 339 -23.80 51.01 39.92
C LYS A 339 -25.20 51.62 39.74
N VAL A 340 -26.10 51.09 40.51
CA VAL A 340 -27.45 51.67 40.56
C VAL A 340 -27.46 52.65 41.75
N LYS A 341 -27.64 53.94 41.44
CA LYS A 341 -27.75 54.96 42.47
C LYS A 341 -29.21 55.31 42.65
N ALA A 342 -29.64 55.33 43.90
CA ALA A 342 -30.98 55.80 44.23
C ALA A 342 -31.09 57.29 43.91
N GLY A 343 -32.09 57.66 43.11
CA GLY A 343 -32.57 59.04 42.95
C GLY A 343 -33.71 59.33 43.90
N ASP A 344 -34.30 60.51 43.76
CA ASP A 344 -35.48 60.90 44.53
C ASP A 344 -36.63 59.89 44.34
N ASN A 345 -37.23 59.45 45.44
CA ASN A 345 -38.34 58.48 45.49
C ASN A 345 -37.98 57.03 45.06
N ILE A 346 -36.74 56.70 44.94
CA ILE A 346 -36.25 55.38 44.61
C ILE A 346 -35.42 54.85 45.72
N ASP A 347 -35.68 53.63 46.15
CA ASP A 347 -34.85 52.84 47.03
C ASP A 347 -34.20 51.71 46.25
N VAL A 348 -32.87 51.53 46.41
CA VAL A 348 -32.09 50.50 45.69
C VAL A 348 -31.43 49.62 46.73
N LYS A 349 -31.83 48.39 46.76
CA LYS A 349 -31.18 47.36 47.59
C LYS A 349 -30.35 46.44 46.69
N GLU A 350 -29.04 46.43 46.89
CA GLU A 350 -28.09 45.51 46.24
C GLU A 350 -27.95 44.20 47.06
N VAL A 351 -28.08 43.09 46.41
CA VAL A 351 -27.78 41.75 46.95
C VAL A 351 -26.84 41.06 45.97
N TYR A 352 -25.70 40.60 46.49
CA TYR A 352 -24.75 39.78 45.71
C TYR A 352 -24.90 38.34 46.08
N ASP A 353 -25.10 37.46 45.07
CA ASP A 353 -25.12 36.00 45.19
C ASP A 353 -23.74 35.46 44.80
N ASP A 354 -22.94 35.12 45.79
CA ASP A 354 -21.58 34.61 45.59
C ASP A 354 -21.55 33.25 44.87
N ALA A 355 -22.57 32.43 45.03
CA ALA A 355 -22.61 31.12 44.43
C ALA A 355 -22.84 31.18 42.89
N ASN A 356 -23.64 32.13 42.45
CA ASN A 356 -23.98 32.31 41.03
C ASN A 356 -23.27 33.53 40.42
N GLN A 357 -22.47 34.27 41.17
CA GLN A 357 -21.75 35.48 40.72
C GLN A 357 -22.72 36.55 40.14
N VAL A 358 -23.91 36.69 40.73
CA VAL A 358 -24.94 37.61 40.25
C VAL A 358 -25.21 38.73 41.24
N LYS A 359 -25.13 39.98 40.80
CA LYS A 359 -25.63 41.14 41.50
C LYS A 359 -27.10 41.35 41.17
N THR A 360 -27.92 41.36 42.18
CA THR A 360 -29.32 41.70 42.07
C THR A 360 -29.58 43.05 42.69
N TYR A 361 -30.12 44.00 41.92
CA TYR A 361 -30.60 45.27 42.41
C TYR A 361 -32.12 45.22 42.50
N THR A 362 -32.62 45.27 43.70
CA THR A 362 -34.04 45.45 43.92
C THR A 362 -34.31 46.97 43.97
N VAL A 363 -34.97 47.45 42.94
CA VAL A 363 -35.34 48.86 42.83
C VAL A 363 -36.82 48.97 43.20
N SER A 364 -37.10 49.68 44.24
CA SER A 364 -38.46 49.94 44.69
C SER A 364 -38.70 51.44 44.80
N THR A 365 -39.93 51.86 44.58
CA THR A 365 -40.33 53.23 44.93
C THR A 365 -40.40 53.34 46.44
N THR A 366 -39.93 54.43 46.99
CA THR A 366 -40.27 54.81 48.38
C THR A 366 -41.78 54.92 48.53
N LYS A 367 -42.32 54.61 49.72
CA LYS A 367 -43.77 54.63 49.98
C LYS A 367 -44.48 55.96 49.63
N ASP A 368 -43.70 57.02 49.58
CA ASP A 368 -44.18 58.36 49.21
C ASP A 368 -43.43 58.84 47.96
N ILE A 369 -44.02 58.69 46.77
CA ILE A 369 -43.53 59.31 45.55
C ILE A 369 -43.88 60.79 45.59
N LYS A 370 -42.92 61.62 46.00
CA LYS A 370 -43.06 63.10 45.86
C LYS A 370 -42.69 63.48 44.44
N ALA A 371 -43.59 63.32 43.48
CA ALA A 371 -43.41 63.80 42.16
C ALA A 371 -44.04 65.24 42.06
N ASN A 372 -43.19 66.23 41.73
CA ASN A 372 -43.64 67.63 41.52
C ASN A 372 -44.43 67.85 40.29
N SER A 373 -44.91 66.90 39.55
CA SER A 373 -46.04 66.86 38.61
C SER A 373 -45.85 65.70 37.64
N TYR A 374 -46.79 64.80 37.56
CA TYR A 374 -47.08 64.00 36.37
C TYR A 374 -48.08 64.77 35.54
N THR A 375 -47.70 65.80 34.79
CA THR A 375 -48.58 66.49 33.88
C THR A 375 -48.53 65.75 32.54
N ILE A 376 -49.34 64.77 32.37
CA ILE A 376 -49.64 64.21 31.08
C ILE A 376 -50.80 65.07 30.53
N ASN A 377 -50.45 66.21 30.00
CA ASN A 377 -51.39 67.08 29.35
C ASN A 377 -52.07 66.35 28.16
N ASN A 378 -53.39 66.11 28.26
CA ASN A 378 -54.30 65.71 27.20
C ASN A 378 -53.71 64.83 26.06
N SER A 379 -52.84 63.99 26.36
CA SER A 379 -52.30 63.02 25.38
C SER A 379 -52.76 61.62 25.77
N ASN A 380 -52.99 60.77 24.81
CA ASN A 380 -53.28 59.34 25.06
C ASN A 380 -52.06 58.55 25.60
N ILE A 381 -51.08 59.25 26.15
CA ILE A 381 -49.88 58.65 26.78
C ILE A 381 -50.25 58.25 28.21
N LYS A 382 -50.16 56.95 28.49
CA LYS A 382 -50.44 56.37 29.81
C LYS A 382 -49.27 55.49 30.25
N ILE A 383 -48.97 55.57 31.52
CA ILE A 383 -48.17 54.56 32.22
C ILE A 383 -49.11 53.93 33.25
N ASP A 384 -49.54 52.70 33.01
CA ASP A 384 -50.39 51.93 33.90
C ASP A 384 -49.96 50.48 34.00
N GLN A 385 -50.76 49.63 34.63
CA GLN A 385 -50.46 48.19 34.79
C GLN A 385 -50.26 47.42 33.47
N ASN A 386 -50.64 47.98 32.33
CA ASN A 386 -50.48 47.43 30.99
C ASN A 386 -49.22 47.93 30.27
N GLY A 387 -48.41 48.78 30.90
CA GLY A 387 -47.18 49.35 30.36
C GLY A 387 -47.27 50.80 29.94
N ILE A 388 -46.46 51.22 28.99
CA ILE A 388 -46.38 52.60 28.46
C ILE A 388 -47.10 52.65 27.11
N ASN A 389 -48.20 53.41 27.06
CA ASN A 389 -48.88 53.76 25.80
C ASN A 389 -48.41 55.16 25.37
N ALA A 390 -47.64 55.22 24.29
CA ALA A 390 -47.11 56.46 23.74
C ALA A 390 -48.15 57.27 22.93
N GLY A 391 -49.42 56.85 22.83
CA GLY A 391 -50.49 57.58 22.19
C GLY A 391 -50.24 57.94 20.73
N ASN A 392 -49.65 57.06 19.93
CA ASN A 392 -49.25 57.29 18.52
C ASN A 392 -48.22 58.43 18.32
N LYS A 393 -47.50 58.79 19.35
CA LYS A 393 -46.39 59.73 19.25
C LYS A 393 -45.06 58.98 19.08
N LYS A 394 -44.08 59.67 18.50
CA LYS A 394 -42.73 59.15 18.46
C LYS A 394 -42.12 59.04 19.86
N VAL A 395 -41.56 57.97 20.22
CA VAL A 395 -40.63 57.86 21.35
C VAL A 395 -39.28 58.34 20.83
N ILE A 396 -38.81 59.48 21.31
CA ILE A 396 -37.54 60.10 20.92
C ILE A 396 -36.51 59.94 22.05
N ASN A 397 -35.23 60.11 21.74
CA ASN A 397 -34.12 59.94 22.67
C ASN A 397 -34.04 58.53 23.28
N VAL A 398 -34.48 57.54 22.50
CA VAL A 398 -34.29 56.14 22.85
C VAL A 398 -32.80 55.83 22.71
N ALA A 399 -32.14 55.54 23.80
CA ALA A 399 -30.78 55.04 23.76
C ALA A 399 -30.70 53.70 23.01
N SER A 400 -29.52 53.27 22.67
CA SER A 400 -29.33 51.96 22.10
C SER A 400 -29.72 50.88 23.11
N GLY A 401 -30.56 49.95 22.73
CA GLY A 401 -30.92 48.77 23.52
C GLY A 401 -29.68 47.87 23.71
N GLU A 402 -29.46 47.35 24.91
CA GLU A 402 -28.33 46.51 25.26
C GLU A 402 -28.77 45.09 25.66
N ASN A 403 -30.04 44.91 26.02
CA ASN A 403 -30.62 43.64 26.44
C ASN A 403 -31.77 43.22 25.54
N ASP A 404 -32.16 41.94 25.61
CA ASP A 404 -33.17 41.32 24.74
C ASP A 404 -34.54 42.01 24.79
N ASN A 405 -34.88 42.71 25.88
CA ASN A 405 -36.14 43.37 26.09
C ASN A 405 -36.07 44.91 25.90
N ASP A 406 -34.93 45.44 25.46
CA ASP A 406 -34.75 46.85 25.24
C ASP A 406 -35.40 47.31 23.93
N ALA A 407 -35.90 48.53 23.93
CA ALA A 407 -36.37 49.16 22.71
C ALA A 407 -35.19 49.42 21.77
N VAL A 408 -35.30 48.96 20.55
CA VAL A 408 -34.27 49.16 19.52
C VAL A 408 -34.49 50.51 18.84
N ASN A 409 -33.45 51.35 18.80
CA ASN A 409 -33.49 52.59 18.04
C ASN A 409 -33.16 52.37 16.53
N VAL A 410 -33.46 53.36 15.71
CA VAL A 410 -33.25 53.31 14.26
C VAL A 410 -31.76 53.11 13.90
N SER A 411 -30.81 53.58 14.74
CA SER A 411 -29.39 53.41 14.50
C SER A 411 -28.97 51.94 14.59
N GLN A 412 -29.45 51.24 15.60
CA GLN A 412 -29.16 49.79 15.77
C GLN A 412 -29.78 48.99 14.63
N LEU A 413 -31.02 49.33 14.21
CA LEU A 413 -31.63 48.68 13.05
C LEU A 413 -30.83 48.91 11.76
N ASN A 414 -30.27 50.10 11.59
CA ASN A 414 -29.43 50.41 10.44
C ASN A 414 -28.10 49.61 10.48
N GLN A 415 -27.54 49.39 11.68
CA GLN A 415 -26.37 48.55 11.84
C GLN A 415 -26.66 47.11 11.40
N VAL A 416 -27.75 46.51 11.88
CA VAL A 416 -28.18 45.18 11.48
C VAL A 416 -28.38 45.09 9.96
N LYS A 417 -28.99 46.09 9.35
CA LYS A 417 -29.15 46.15 7.89
C LYS A 417 -27.80 46.15 7.18
N HIS A 418 -26.82 46.89 7.71
CA HIS A 418 -25.45 46.89 7.15
C HIS A 418 -24.80 45.53 7.25
N ASP A 419 -24.91 44.88 8.42
CA ASP A 419 -24.31 43.56 8.66
C ASP A 419 -24.95 42.48 7.79
N VAL A 420 -26.27 42.52 7.62
CA VAL A 420 -27.00 41.63 6.68
C VAL A 420 -26.52 41.84 5.24
N ALA A 421 -26.33 43.09 4.83
CA ALA A 421 -25.82 43.37 3.48
C ALA A 421 -24.38 42.85 3.28
N ASN A 422 -23.53 42.99 4.30
CA ASN A 422 -22.19 42.46 4.27
C ASN A 422 -22.19 40.94 4.23
N ASN A 423 -23.03 40.30 5.05
CA ASN A 423 -23.16 38.83 5.03
C ASN A 423 -23.66 38.33 3.66
N THR A 424 -24.61 39.02 3.05
CA THR A 424 -25.09 38.69 1.70
C THR A 424 -23.94 38.75 0.69
N LYS A 425 -23.11 39.78 0.76
CA LYS A 425 -21.93 39.92 -0.10
C LYS A 425 -20.93 38.78 0.13
N ASN A 426 -20.68 38.45 1.41
CA ASN A 426 -19.75 37.35 1.76
C ASN A 426 -20.28 35.99 1.28
N ILE A 427 -21.57 35.73 1.42
CA ILE A 427 -22.21 34.52 0.89
C ILE A 427 -22.01 34.43 -0.62
N ALA A 428 -22.26 35.54 -1.35
CA ALA A 428 -22.03 35.54 -2.80
C ALA A 428 -20.58 35.24 -3.18
N THR A 429 -19.62 35.82 -2.43
CA THR A 429 -18.19 35.57 -2.64
C THR A 429 -17.85 34.11 -2.36
N ASN A 430 -18.35 33.55 -1.27
CA ASN A 430 -18.11 32.15 -0.92
C ASN A 430 -18.72 31.20 -1.96
N THR A 431 -19.91 31.52 -2.47
CA THR A 431 -20.53 30.74 -3.55
C THR A 431 -19.66 30.73 -4.80
N GLN A 432 -19.08 31.89 -5.16
CA GLN A 432 -18.13 31.95 -6.30
C GLN A 432 -16.86 31.13 -6.07
N ASN A 433 -16.33 31.17 -4.86
CA ASN A 433 -15.14 30.39 -4.50
C ASN A 433 -15.40 28.88 -4.56
N ILE A 434 -16.56 28.45 -4.08
CA ILE A 434 -16.98 27.04 -4.17
C ILE A 434 -17.07 26.59 -5.64
N ALA A 435 -17.67 27.42 -6.50
CA ALA A 435 -17.77 27.11 -7.92
C ALA A 435 -16.39 26.99 -8.59
N ASN A 436 -15.46 27.88 -8.23
CA ASN A 436 -14.09 27.85 -8.73
C ASN A 436 -13.34 26.59 -8.27
N ASN A 437 -13.48 26.24 -6.98
CA ASN A 437 -12.86 25.04 -6.42
C ASN A 437 -13.41 23.77 -7.08
N THR A 438 -14.71 23.69 -7.31
CA THR A 438 -15.34 22.57 -8.02
C THR A 438 -14.76 22.41 -9.42
N LYS A 439 -14.57 23.52 -10.14
CA LYS A 439 -13.95 23.49 -11.48
C LYS A 439 -12.50 22.99 -11.44
N ALA A 440 -11.75 23.44 -10.43
CA ALA A 440 -10.35 23.01 -10.23
C ALA A 440 -10.27 21.51 -9.93
N ILE A 441 -11.12 21.00 -9.05
CA ILE A 441 -11.21 19.57 -8.71
C ILE A 441 -11.54 18.73 -9.95
N ASN A 442 -12.51 19.16 -10.76
CA ASN A 442 -12.87 18.46 -11.99
C ASN A 442 -11.71 18.40 -12.99
N THR A 443 -10.92 19.49 -13.05
CA THR A 443 -9.72 19.54 -13.90
C THR A 443 -8.64 18.60 -13.39
N LEU A 444 -8.43 18.55 -12.07
CA LEU A 444 -7.46 17.65 -11.45
C LEU A 444 -7.83 16.18 -11.68
N ASN A 445 -9.10 15.83 -11.50
CA ASN A 445 -9.60 14.48 -11.75
C ASN A 445 -9.34 14.01 -13.20
N LYS A 446 -9.51 14.90 -14.17
CA LYS A 446 -9.19 14.59 -15.58
C LYS A 446 -7.70 14.30 -15.75
N LYS A 447 -6.83 15.12 -15.12
CA LYS A 447 -5.37 14.92 -15.17
C LYS A 447 -4.95 13.61 -14.51
N VAL A 448 -5.51 13.30 -13.34
CA VAL A 448 -5.22 12.04 -12.62
C VAL A 448 -5.60 10.84 -13.49
N ASN A 449 -6.77 10.87 -14.10
CA ASN A 449 -7.22 9.80 -15.00
C ASN A 449 -6.31 9.67 -16.25
N ASP A 450 -5.82 10.79 -16.78
CA ASP A 450 -4.90 10.75 -17.92
C ASP A 450 -3.54 10.16 -17.54
N VAL A 451 -3.01 10.55 -16.39
CA VAL A 451 -1.76 9.98 -15.85
C VAL A 451 -1.91 8.48 -15.59
N ASP A 452 -3.00 8.08 -14.95
CA ASP A 452 -3.28 6.67 -14.67
C ASP A 452 -3.36 5.84 -15.97
N ARG A 453 -4.05 6.36 -16.98
CA ARG A 453 -4.14 5.69 -18.27
C ARG A 453 -2.80 5.61 -19.01
N LYS A 454 -1.99 6.68 -18.95
CA LYS A 454 -0.63 6.68 -19.51
C LYS A 454 0.28 5.69 -18.81
N SER A 455 0.18 5.60 -17.48
CA SER A 455 0.94 4.63 -16.70
C SER A 455 0.58 3.19 -17.08
N ARG A 456 -0.72 2.89 -17.22
CA ARG A 456 -1.20 1.58 -17.67
C ARG A 456 -0.75 1.24 -19.09
N ALA A 457 -0.75 2.22 -19.97
CA ALA A 457 -0.27 2.07 -21.33
C ALA A 457 1.23 1.75 -21.37
N GLY A 458 2.03 2.45 -20.56
CA GLY A 458 3.47 2.17 -20.42
C GLY A 458 3.73 0.75 -19.89
N ILE A 459 2.94 0.29 -18.91
CA ILE A 459 3.01 -1.12 -18.41
C ILE A 459 2.68 -2.10 -19.54
N ALA A 460 1.65 -1.82 -20.35
CA ALA A 460 1.36 -2.63 -21.52
C ALA A 460 2.53 -2.64 -22.51
N GLY A 461 3.24 -1.51 -22.68
CA GLY A 461 4.44 -1.39 -23.51
C GLY A 461 5.56 -2.32 -23.05
N VAL A 462 5.87 -2.29 -21.76
CA VAL A 462 6.89 -3.19 -21.18
C VAL A 462 6.49 -4.65 -21.31
N ALA A 463 5.23 -4.98 -21.04
CA ALA A 463 4.71 -6.33 -21.17
C ALA A 463 4.74 -6.83 -22.64
N ALA A 464 4.46 -5.95 -23.61
CA ALA A 464 4.57 -6.27 -25.02
C ALA A 464 6.02 -6.58 -25.44
N ILE A 465 6.99 -5.81 -24.93
CA ILE A 465 8.44 -6.07 -25.13
C ILE A 465 8.82 -7.42 -24.56
N ALA A 466 8.34 -7.72 -23.34
CA ALA A 466 8.64 -8.99 -22.67
C ALA A 466 8.05 -10.20 -23.40
N SER A 467 6.87 -10.05 -24.01
CA SER A 467 6.19 -11.13 -24.76
C SER A 467 6.81 -11.43 -26.12
N ALA A 468 7.60 -10.49 -26.67
CA ALA A 468 8.24 -10.69 -27.98
C ALA A 468 9.41 -11.68 -27.83
N PRO A 469 9.38 -12.82 -28.52
CA PRO A 469 10.44 -13.83 -28.39
C PRO A 469 11.78 -13.33 -28.92
N SER A 470 12.84 -13.94 -28.44
CA SER A 470 14.21 -13.67 -28.92
C SER A 470 14.72 -14.81 -29.81
N ALA A 471 15.74 -14.53 -30.57
CA ALA A 471 16.43 -15.55 -31.37
C ALA A 471 16.88 -16.72 -30.47
N ARG A 472 16.71 -17.96 -30.96
CA ARG A 472 16.97 -19.16 -30.17
C ARG A 472 18.09 -20.02 -30.73
N LYS A 473 18.55 -19.75 -31.93
CA LYS A 473 19.60 -20.51 -32.60
C LYS A 473 20.83 -19.66 -32.77
N ASP A 474 21.97 -20.27 -32.64
CA ASP A 474 23.27 -19.66 -32.87
C ASP A 474 23.38 -19.04 -34.25
N GLY A 475 24.04 -17.90 -34.35
CA GLY A 475 24.23 -17.16 -35.60
C GLY A 475 22.95 -16.57 -36.19
N LYS A 476 21.80 -16.80 -35.62
CA LYS A 476 20.52 -16.33 -36.18
C LYS A 476 20.07 -15.02 -35.58
N SER A 477 19.48 -14.22 -36.44
CA SER A 477 18.75 -13.01 -36.04
C SER A 477 17.25 -13.30 -36.10
N MET A 478 16.53 -12.67 -35.25
CA MET A 478 15.09 -12.73 -35.23
C MET A 478 14.52 -11.34 -35.03
N VAL A 479 13.56 -11.00 -35.84
CA VAL A 479 12.66 -9.88 -35.55
C VAL A 479 11.32 -10.49 -35.13
N SER A 480 10.86 -10.07 -34.01
CA SER A 480 9.62 -10.58 -33.43
C SER A 480 8.73 -9.45 -32.97
N THR A 481 7.49 -9.74 -32.87
CA THR A 481 6.51 -8.80 -32.31
C THR A 481 5.88 -9.39 -31.06
N GLY A 482 5.57 -8.51 -30.14
CA GLY A 482 4.80 -8.84 -28.96
C GLY A 482 3.66 -7.87 -28.77
N VAL A 483 2.57 -8.34 -28.29
CA VAL A 483 1.43 -7.50 -27.95
C VAL A 483 1.03 -7.77 -26.52
N ALA A 484 0.60 -6.73 -25.84
CA ALA A 484 0.09 -6.87 -24.50
C ALA A 484 -1.07 -5.91 -24.24
N HIS A 485 -1.90 -6.32 -23.33
CA HIS A 485 -3.02 -5.52 -22.86
C HIS A 485 -2.98 -5.43 -21.34
N HIS A 486 -3.09 -4.22 -20.80
CA HIS A 486 -3.13 -4.00 -19.37
C HIS A 486 -4.21 -3.00 -19.00
N ARG A 487 -5.26 -3.49 -18.31
CA ARG A 487 -6.34 -2.67 -17.72
C ARG A 487 -6.91 -1.61 -18.69
N GLY A 488 -7.29 -2.06 -19.90
CA GLY A 488 -7.94 -1.21 -20.91
C GLY A 488 -6.98 -0.44 -21.83
N GLU A 489 -5.68 -0.58 -21.66
CA GLU A 489 -4.65 -0.02 -22.55
C GLU A 489 -3.83 -1.16 -23.17
N SER A 490 -3.40 -0.98 -24.39
CA SER A 490 -2.68 -2.00 -25.14
C SER A 490 -1.38 -1.45 -25.68
N ALA A 491 -0.48 -2.33 -26.01
CA ALA A 491 0.73 -1.98 -26.72
C ALA A 491 1.17 -3.07 -27.69
N ILE A 492 1.89 -2.68 -28.69
CA ILE A 492 2.61 -3.56 -29.61
C ILE A 492 4.09 -3.26 -29.51
N ALA A 493 4.88 -4.30 -29.44
CA ALA A 493 6.33 -4.18 -29.43
C ALA A 493 6.95 -4.90 -30.64
N ILE A 494 8.09 -4.40 -31.03
CA ILE A 494 8.98 -5.06 -31.97
C ILE A 494 10.30 -5.30 -31.25
N LYS A 495 10.83 -6.48 -31.39
CA LYS A 495 12.14 -6.86 -30.87
C LYS A 495 12.99 -7.43 -32.01
N ALA A 496 14.14 -6.89 -32.17
CA ALA A 496 15.19 -7.50 -32.97
C ALA A 496 16.23 -8.12 -32.04
N SER A 497 16.49 -9.37 -32.23
CA SER A 497 17.47 -10.08 -31.41
C SER A 497 18.41 -10.90 -32.30
N ARG A 498 19.61 -11.12 -31.84
CA ARG A 498 20.61 -11.91 -32.52
C ARG A 498 21.44 -12.68 -31.49
N ASN A 499 21.67 -13.92 -31.78
CA ASN A 499 22.68 -14.71 -31.12
C ASN A 499 23.97 -14.72 -31.97
N SER A 500 25.10 -14.69 -31.32
CA SER A 500 26.39 -14.85 -31.99
C SER A 500 26.51 -16.23 -32.62
N ASP A 501 27.41 -16.35 -33.59
CA ASP A 501 27.60 -17.59 -34.32
C ASP A 501 28.13 -18.73 -33.43
N ASN A 502 28.70 -18.42 -32.27
CA ASN A 502 29.18 -19.37 -31.27
C ASN A 502 28.20 -19.57 -30.10
N GLY A 503 27.02 -19.00 -30.18
CA GLY A 503 25.95 -19.17 -29.18
C GLY A 503 26.15 -18.41 -27.86
N HIS A 504 27.35 -17.87 -27.59
CA HIS A 504 27.65 -17.29 -26.28
C HIS A 504 27.07 -15.90 -26.04
N TRP A 505 26.84 -15.13 -27.09
CA TRP A 505 26.30 -13.79 -26.95
C TRP A 505 24.90 -13.68 -27.53
N SER A 506 24.02 -13.15 -26.77
CA SER A 506 22.72 -12.73 -27.24
C SER A 506 22.53 -11.24 -27.11
N THR A 507 22.02 -10.63 -28.14
CA THR A 507 21.72 -9.20 -28.13
C THR A 507 20.29 -8.97 -28.56
N ASN A 508 19.66 -7.98 -28.00
CA ASN A 508 18.39 -7.54 -28.50
C ASN A 508 18.19 -6.03 -28.38
N VAL A 509 17.45 -5.50 -29.29
CA VAL A 509 16.91 -4.14 -29.23
C VAL A 509 15.41 -4.25 -29.43
N ASN A 510 14.69 -3.53 -28.64
CA ASN A 510 13.25 -3.60 -28.65
C ASN A 510 12.62 -2.22 -28.46
N GLY A 511 11.42 -2.11 -28.94
CA GLY A 511 10.63 -0.90 -28.76
C GLY A 511 9.15 -1.25 -28.78
N ALA A 512 8.38 -0.57 -28.01
CA ALA A 512 6.94 -0.70 -27.98
C ALA A 512 6.26 0.65 -28.18
N ALA A 513 5.16 0.63 -28.88
CA ALA A 513 4.23 1.75 -28.97
C ALA A 513 2.92 1.36 -28.29
N ASP A 514 2.42 2.25 -27.47
CA ASP A 514 1.19 2.01 -26.72
C ASP A 514 -0.01 2.79 -27.26
N THR A 515 -1.17 2.48 -26.76
CA THR A 515 -2.45 3.10 -27.16
C THR A 515 -2.55 4.60 -26.79
N ARG A 516 -1.59 5.14 -26.04
CA ARG A 516 -1.49 6.56 -25.71
C ARG A 516 -0.45 7.31 -26.53
N GLY A 517 0.12 6.64 -27.56
CA GLY A 517 1.14 7.22 -28.43
C GLY A 517 2.49 7.41 -27.75
N GLN A 518 2.74 6.70 -26.64
CA GLN A 518 4.03 6.71 -25.98
C GLN A 518 4.89 5.56 -26.50
N PHE A 519 6.19 5.79 -26.49
CA PHE A 519 7.16 4.82 -26.96
C PHE A 519 8.04 4.38 -25.79
N THR A 520 8.20 3.09 -25.64
CA THR A 520 9.13 2.46 -24.72
C THR A 520 10.21 1.76 -25.54
N VAL A 521 11.47 2.01 -25.25
CA VAL A 521 12.57 1.34 -25.93
C VAL A 521 13.50 0.69 -24.93
N GLY A 522 14.11 -0.38 -25.34
CA GLY A 522 15.07 -1.11 -24.52
C GLY A 522 16.07 -1.85 -25.37
N ALA A 523 17.21 -2.13 -24.81
CA ALA A 523 18.23 -2.99 -25.40
C ALA A 523 18.82 -3.89 -24.31
N GLY A 524 19.24 -5.04 -24.71
CA GLY A 524 19.87 -5.99 -23.79
C GLY A 524 20.96 -6.78 -24.49
N VAL A 525 21.94 -7.19 -23.71
CA VAL A 525 22.97 -8.11 -24.10
C VAL A 525 23.10 -9.17 -23.03
N GLY A 526 23.21 -10.40 -23.42
CA GLY A 526 23.44 -11.54 -22.55
C GLY A 526 24.63 -12.34 -23.03
N TYR A 527 25.30 -12.99 -22.11
CA TYR A 527 26.39 -13.91 -22.37
C TYR A 527 26.07 -15.25 -21.68
N GLU A 528 26.12 -16.31 -22.46
CA GLU A 528 25.94 -17.68 -21.98
C GLU A 528 27.30 -18.39 -22.03
N TRP A 529 27.69 -19.00 -20.94
CA TRP A 529 28.96 -19.72 -20.79
C TRP A 529 28.78 -21.23 -20.62
#